data_85b332269808a0bf28540e37eb361f2c
#
_entry.id   85b332269808a0bf28540e37eb361f2c
#
_cell.length_a   1.000
_cell.length_b   1.000
_cell.length_c   1.000
_cell.angle_alpha   90.00
_cell.angle_beta   90.00
_cell.angle_gamma   90.00
#
_symmetry.space_group_name_H-M   'P 1'
#
loop_
_entity.id
_entity.type
_entity.pdbx_description
1 polymer ?
#
loop_
_entity_poly.entity_id
_entity_poly.type
_entity_poly.pdbx_seq_one_letter_code
_entity_poly.pdbx_strand_id
1 'polypeptide(L)'
;TLFFSIAIYSQDSRVPIDTTVITSNTVTIKGKKVNYKAQTGTQPVFDANGNIKATLFYTYYYRTGIQNRKKRPLIMSFNGGPGSASVWMHIAYTGPKILNIDDEGNPIQPYGIKDNPYSVLDVADIVFVNPVNTAFSRPVVKENKKVDKKYFFGINADAKYLADWLTTFITRTNRWQSPKYIIGES
;
A
#
# COMPACT_ATOMS: atom_id res chain seq x y z
N THR A 1 -5.23 48.60 22.57
CA THR A 1 -4.96 47.65 21.48
C THR A 1 -4.81 46.28 22.13
N LEU A 2 -5.84 45.42 21.99
CA LEU A 2 -5.79 44.02 22.47
C LEU A 2 -5.07 43.19 21.42
N PHE A 3 -3.94 42.58 21.79
CA PHE A 3 -3.31 41.54 20.99
C PHE A 3 -3.96 40.19 21.32
N PHE A 4 -4.71 39.63 20.36
CA PHE A 4 -5.15 38.23 20.42
C PHE A 4 -4.00 37.32 19.92
N SER A 5 -3.36 36.62 20.85
CA SER A 5 -2.44 35.54 20.49
C SER A 5 -3.24 34.32 20.07
N ILE A 6 -3.28 34.04 18.77
CA ILE A 6 -3.80 32.77 18.25
C ILE A 6 -2.76 31.72 18.51
N ALA A 7 -3.00 30.85 19.50
CA ALA A 7 -2.21 29.65 19.68
C ALA A 7 -2.55 28.69 18.53
N ILE A 8 -1.63 28.57 17.57
CA ILE A 8 -1.70 27.53 16.54
C ILE A 8 -1.32 26.22 17.21
N TYR A 9 -2.32 25.43 17.57
CA TYR A 9 -2.08 24.03 17.92
C TYR A 9 -1.64 23.29 16.66
N SER A 10 -0.36 23.01 16.53
CA SER A 10 0.13 22.03 15.58
C SER A 10 -0.48 20.69 15.98
N GLN A 11 -1.46 20.20 15.21
CA GLN A 11 -1.89 18.83 15.34
C GLN A 11 -0.67 17.94 15.04
N ASP A 12 -0.30 17.12 16.02
CA ASP A 12 0.74 16.10 15.88
C ASP A 12 0.31 15.13 14.78
N SER A 13 0.75 15.39 13.56
CA SER A 13 0.40 14.65 12.36
C SER A 13 1.17 13.32 12.24
N ARG A 14 1.37 12.64 13.38
CA ARG A 14 2.00 11.32 13.35
C ARG A 14 1.12 10.36 12.58
N VAL A 15 1.71 9.72 11.59
CA VAL A 15 1.04 8.64 10.85
C VAL A 15 0.67 7.54 11.86
N PRO A 16 -0.59 7.10 11.94
CA PRO A 16 -0.98 6.01 12.83
C PRO A 16 -0.13 4.76 12.59
N ILE A 17 0.27 4.08 13.64
CA ILE A 17 1.17 2.92 13.54
C ILE A 17 0.45 1.70 12.95
N ASP A 18 -0.80 1.50 13.33
CA ASP A 18 -1.63 0.35 12.93
C ASP A 18 -3.07 0.81 12.79
N THR A 19 -3.51 1.05 11.57
CA THR A 19 -4.88 1.49 11.29
C THR A 19 -5.34 0.96 9.95
N THR A 20 -6.66 0.83 9.80
CA THR A 20 -7.24 0.31 8.57
C THR A 20 -8.60 0.94 8.31
N VAL A 21 -8.79 1.40 7.08
CA VAL A 21 -10.08 1.84 6.53
C VAL A 21 -10.46 0.91 5.38
N ILE A 22 -11.71 0.47 5.36
CA ILE A 22 -12.21 -0.42 4.31
C ILE A 22 -13.40 0.24 3.63
N THR A 23 -13.36 0.34 2.30
CA THR A 23 -14.46 0.82 1.48
C THR A 23 -14.94 -0.25 0.50
N SER A 24 -16.22 -0.18 0.10
CA SER A 24 -16.80 -1.06 -0.92
C SER A 24 -16.91 -0.29 -2.24
N ASN A 25 -16.46 -0.90 -3.32
CA ASN A 25 -16.31 -0.25 -4.61
C ASN A 25 -16.69 -1.20 -5.75
N THR A 26 -16.79 -0.64 -6.93
CA THR A 26 -17.06 -1.37 -8.18
C THR A 26 -16.12 -0.85 -9.26
N VAL A 27 -15.71 -1.73 -10.16
CA VAL A 27 -14.92 -1.42 -11.36
C VAL A 27 -15.42 -2.26 -12.53
N THR A 28 -15.35 -1.72 -13.74
CA THR A 28 -15.60 -2.46 -14.96
C THR A 28 -14.31 -2.99 -15.56
N ILE A 29 -14.14 -4.31 -15.59
CA ILE A 29 -12.96 -4.98 -16.15
C ILE A 29 -13.40 -5.83 -17.32
N LYS A 30 -12.83 -5.62 -18.51
CA LYS A 30 -13.20 -6.33 -19.75
C LYS A 30 -14.72 -6.38 -19.98
N GLY A 31 -15.40 -5.26 -19.74
CA GLY A 31 -16.85 -5.12 -19.89
C GLY A 31 -17.70 -5.77 -18.77
N LYS A 32 -17.08 -6.38 -17.75
CA LYS A 32 -17.78 -7.02 -16.64
C LYS A 32 -17.64 -6.20 -15.36
N LYS A 33 -18.76 -6.02 -14.64
CA LYS A 33 -18.79 -5.36 -13.34
C LYS A 33 -18.19 -6.26 -12.27
N VAL A 34 -17.17 -5.77 -11.57
CA VAL A 34 -16.46 -6.47 -10.50
C VAL A 34 -16.62 -5.68 -9.21
N ASN A 35 -17.26 -6.28 -8.20
CA ASN A 35 -17.35 -5.69 -6.87
C ASN A 35 -16.11 -6.05 -6.06
N TYR A 36 -15.54 -5.06 -5.37
CA TYR A 36 -14.34 -5.24 -4.56
C TYR A 36 -14.34 -4.37 -3.31
N LYS A 37 -13.48 -4.70 -2.39
CA LYS A 37 -13.15 -3.83 -1.26
C LYS A 37 -11.74 -3.28 -1.43
N ALA A 38 -11.58 -2.01 -1.05
CA ALA A 38 -10.30 -1.36 -0.90
C ALA A 38 -10.03 -1.22 0.60
N GLN A 39 -8.96 -1.83 1.06
CA GLN A 39 -8.46 -1.75 2.43
C GLN A 39 -7.17 -0.95 2.41
N THR A 40 -7.19 0.23 3.01
CA THR A 40 -6.04 1.14 3.05
C THR A 40 -5.70 1.44 4.50
N GLY A 41 -4.43 1.50 4.81
CA GLY A 41 -3.99 1.80 6.15
C GLY A 41 -2.50 1.63 6.36
N THR A 42 -2.14 1.51 7.63
CA THR A 42 -0.77 1.28 8.07
C THR A 42 -0.69 -0.02 8.87
N GLN A 43 0.42 -0.71 8.74
CA GLN A 43 0.70 -1.93 9.50
C GLN A 43 2.15 -1.91 9.98
N PRO A 44 2.40 -2.24 11.26
CA PRO A 44 3.75 -2.23 11.82
C PRO A 44 4.64 -3.33 11.24
N VAL A 45 5.94 -3.04 11.21
CA VAL A 45 7.04 -3.99 11.07
C VAL A 45 7.58 -4.30 12.45
N PHE A 46 7.69 -5.56 12.81
CA PHE A 46 8.24 -6.02 14.07
C PHE A 46 9.66 -6.58 13.88
N ASP A 47 10.54 -6.35 14.85
CA ASP A 47 11.79 -7.10 14.95
C ASP A 47 11.58 -8.48 15.62
N ALA A 48 12.63 -9.29 15.70
CA ALA A 48 12.57 -10.63 16.32
C ALA A 48 12.17 -10.62 17.81
N ASN A 49 12.26 -9.49 18.48
CA ASN A 49 11.88 -9.30 19.88
C ASN A 49 10.46 -8.74 20.03
N GLY A 50 9.71 -8.57 18.92
CA GLY A 50 8.38 -7.99 18.92
C GLY A 50 8.33 -6.47 19.03
N ASN A 51 9.46 -5.77 18.94
CA ASN A 51 9.44 -4.30 18.95
C ASN A 51 9.07 -3.75 17.58
N ILE A 52 8.25 -2.71 17.56
CA ILE A 52 7.89 -1.99 16.35
C ILE A 52 9.08 -1.17 15.84
N LYS A 53 9.49 -1.38 14.60
CA LYS A 53 10.61 -0.69 13.93
C LYS A 53 10.14 0.34 12.91
N ALA A 54 9.02 0.07 12.26
CA ALA A 54 8.43 0.96 11.27
C ALA A 54 6.91 0.74 11.20
N THR A 55 6.23 1.65 10.53
CA THR A 55 4.87 1.44 10.04
C THR A 55 4.85 1.63 8.53
N LEU A 56 4.29 0.66 7.80
CA LEU A 56 4.19 0.74 6.35
C LEU A 56 2.76 1.02 5.93
N PHE A 57 2.62 2.00 5.05
CA PHE A 57 1.36 2.32 4.39
C PHE A 57 1.14 1.37 3.23
N TYR A 58 -0.09 0.86 3.10
CA TYR A 58 -0.47 -0.07 2.05
C TYR A 58 -1.88 0.18 1.55
N THR A 59 -2.16 -0.29 0.34
CA THR A 59 -3.51 -0.40 -0.22
C THR A 59 -3.73 -1.80 -0.75
N TYR A 60 -4.73 -2.48 -0.24
CA TYR A 60 -5.09 -3.85 -0.60
C TYR A 60 -6.46 -3.88 -1.26
N TYR A 61 -6.51 -4.38 -2.48
CA TYR A 61 -7.74 -4.60 -3.23
C TYR A 61 -8.08 -6.07 -3.29
N TYR A 62 -9.29 -6.42 -2.93
CA TYR A 62 -9.76 -7.78 -2.99
C TYR A 62 -11.19 -7.88 -3.48
N ARG A 63 -11.41 -8.79 -4.41
CA ARG A 63 -12.73 -9.06 -5.00
C ARG A 63 -13.67 -9.64 -3.94
N THR A 64 -14.94 -9.21 -3.96
CA THR A 64 -16.01 -9.77 -3.13
C THR A 64 -16.75 -10.87 -3.88
N GLY A 65 -17.57 -11.67 -3.16
CA GLY A 65 -18.36 -12.75 -3.76
C GLY A 65 -17.53 -13.97 -4.21
N ILE A 66 -16.27 -14.09 -3.75
CA ILE A 66 -15.41 -15.25 -4.06
C ILE A 66 -15.68 -16.36 -3.05
N GLN A 67 -16.18 -17.51 -3.51
CA GLN A 67 -16.50 -18.68 -2.66
C GLN A 67 -15.23 -19.28 -2.02
N ASN A 68 -14.15 -19.44 -2.78
CA ASN A 68 -12.91 -20.03 -2.29
C ASN A 68 -11.72 -19.05 -2.45
N ARG A 69 -11.54 -18.21 -1.44
CA ARG A 69 -10.43 -17.26 -1.39
C ARG A 69 -9.05 -17.93 -1.29
N LYS A 70 -8.97 -19.15 -0.76
CA LYS A 70 -7.72 -19.89 -0.64
C LYS A 70 -7.11 -20.24 -2.01
N LYS A 71 -7.93 -20.43 -3.04
CA LYS A 71 -7.48 -20.66 -4.42
C LYS A 71 -7.23 -19.38 -5.22
N ARG A 72 -7.66 -18.21 -4.70
CA ARG A 72 -7.48 -16.95 -5.40
C ARG A 72 -6.07 -16.41 -5.16
N PRO A 73 -5.29 -16.07 -6.20
CA PRO A 73 -3.96 -15.51 -6.06
C PRO A 73 -3.95 -14.20 -5.25
N LEU A 74 -2.84 -13.98 -4.55
CA LEU A 74 -2.48 -12.72 -3.91
C LEU A 74 -1.20 -12.20 -4.56
N ILE A 75 -1.27 -11.01 -5.15
CA ILE A 75 -0.14 -10.30 -5.73
C ILE A 75 0.35 -9.27 -4.73
N MET A 76 1.65 -9.21 -4.51
CA MET A 76 2.36 -8.20 -3.74
C MET A 76 3.13 -7.32 -4.70
N SER A 77 2.81 -6.02 -4.73
CA SER A 77 3.28 -5.10 -5.77
C SER A 77 4.16 -4.00 -5.20
N PHE A 78 5.26 -3.74 -5.88
CA PHE A 78 6.27 -2.74 -5.52
C PHE A 78 6.68 -1.94 -6.74
N ASN A 79 7.02 -0.66 -6.53
CA ASN A 79 7.86 0.09 -7.47
C ASN A 79 9.32 0.03 -7.02
N GLY A 80 10.19 0.22 -7.99
CA GLY A 80 11.63 0.30 -7.80
C GLY A 80 12.13 1.70 -7.45
N GLY A 81 13.27 2.05 -7.96
CA GLY A 81 13.90 3.34 -7.72
C GLY A 81 15.39 3.21 -7.51
N PRO A 82 15.97 3.05 -6.30
CA PRO A 82 15.34 2.89 -4.98
C PRO A 82 14.64 4.16 -4.47
N GLY A 83 13.71 3.97 -3.53
CA GLY A 83 13.05 5.06 -2.82
C GLY A 83 11.71 5.52 -3.40
N SER A 84 11.14 4.83 -4.38
CA SER A 84 9.80 5.13 -4.89
C SER A 84 8.71 4.48 -4.05
N ALA A 85 7.61 5.21 -3.91
CA ALA A 85 6.35 4.62 -3.47
C ALA A 85 5.77 3.73 -4.58
N SER A 86 4.96 2.74 -4.22
CA SER A 86 4.32 1.82 -5.17
C SER A 86 3.18 2.46 -5.98
N VAL A 87 3.31 3.75 -6.29
CA VAL A 87 2.25 4.57 -6.87
C VAL A 87 2.00 4.27 -8.34
N TRP A 88 3.05 4.06 -9.13
CA TRP A 88 2.91 3.78 -10.56
C TRP A 88 2.28 2.42 -10.80
N MET A 89 2.77 1.38 -10.12
CA MET A 89 2.17 0.07 -10.16
C MET A 89 0.71 0.11 -9.73
N HIS A 90 0.36 0.99 -8.78
CA HIS A 90 -0.97 1.13 -8.24
C HIS A 90 -1.92 1.84 -9.21
N ILE A 91 -1.63 3.08 -9.59
CA ILE A 91 -2.58 3.96 -10.30
C ILE A 91 -2.27 4.17 -11.77
N ALA A 92 -1.21 3.56 -12.31
CA ALA A 92 -0.92 3.59 -13.72
C ALA A 92 -1.08 2.23 -14.41
N TYR A 93 -0.87 1.10 -13.69
CA TYR A 93 -0.83 -0.21 -14.35
C TYR A 93 -1.85 -1.23 -13.86
N THR A 94 -1.80 -1.64 -12.59
CA THR A 94 -2.43 -2.91 -12.15
C THR A 94 -3.62 -2.74 -11.23
N GLY A 95 -3.80 -1.56 -10.64
CA GLY A 95 -4.92 -1.26 -9.75
C GLY A 95 -6.28 -1.28 -10.45
N PRO A 96 -7.39 -1.25 -9.69
CA PRO A 96 -8.73 -1.22 -10.26
C PRO A 96 -9.07 0.13 -10.94
N LYS A 97 -8.37 1.18 -10.57
CA LYS A 97 -8.48 2.51 -11.15
C LYS A 97 -7.12 2.95 -11.66
N ILE A 98 -7.08 3.67 -12.77
CA ILE A 98 -5.87 4.26 -13.35
C ILE A 98 -6.06 5.74 -13.64
N LEU A 99 -4.94 6.45 -13.75
CA LEU A 99 -4.94 7.85 -14.17
C LEU A 99 -5.61 8.02 -15.53
N ASN A 100 -6.35 9.11 -15.70
CA ASN A 100 -6.89 9.49 -17.01
C ASN A 100 -5.85 10.29 -17.79
N ILE A 101 -4.97 9.57 -18.47
CA ILE A 101 -3.87 10.09 -19.28
C ILE A 101 -3.95 9.52 -20.70
N ASP A 102 -3.32 10.22 -21.67
CA ASP A 102 -3.09 9.71 -23.02
C ASP A 102 -1.86 8.79 -23.08
N ASP A 103 -1.53 8.33 -24.29
CA ASP A 103 -0.41 7.40 -24.51
C ASP A 103 0.97 8.08 -24.29
N GLU A 104 1.03 9.42 -24.37
CA GLU A 104 2.21 10.23 -24.08
C GLU A 104 2.33 10.59 -22.59
N GLY A 105 1.32 10.24 -21.75
CA GLY A 105 1.30 10.49 -20.32
C GLY A 105 0.72 11.86 -19.92
N ASN A 106 0.11 12.60 -20.84
CA ASN A 106 -0.52 13.88 -20.53
C ASN A 106 -1.92 13.67 -19.94
N PRO A 107 -2.33 14.52 -18.96
CA PRO A 107 -3.65 14.42 -18.36
C PRO A 107 -4.76 14.76 -19.37
N ILE A 108 -5.79 13.90 -19.44
CA ILE A 108 -6.99 14.10 -20.26
C ILE A 108 -8.14 14.58 -19.39
N GLN A 109 -8.96 15.49 -19.90
CA GLN A 109 -10.21 15.91 -19.22
C GLN A 109 -11.30 14.83 -19.36
N PRO A 110 -12.13 14.61 -18.31
CA PRO A 110 -12.00 15.20 -16.97
C PRO A 110 -10.78 14.62 -16.23
N TYR A 111 -10.03 15.51 -15.58
CA TYR A 111 -8.84 15.10 -14.82
C TYR A 111 -9.22 14.16 -13.68
N GLY A 112 -8.37 13.17 -13.40
CA GLY A 112 -8.58 12.25 -12.30
C GLY A 112 -8.26 10.80 -12.66
N ILE A 113 -9.08 9.88 -12.16
CA ILE A 113 -8.92 8.44 -12.36
C ILE A 113 -10.14 7.85 -13.08
N LYS A 114 -9.90 6.82 -13.88
CA LYS A 114 -10.92 6.04 -14.59
C LYS A 114 -10.84 4.55 -14.23
N ASP A 115 -11.86 3.79 -14.58
CA ASP A 115 -11.82 2.33 -14.46
C ASP A 115 -10.66 1.77 -15.26
N ASN A 116 -9.95 0.81 -14.67
CA ASN A 116 -8.90 0.06 -15.38
C ASN A 116 -9.49 -1.20 -16.01
N PRO A 117 -9.71 -1.23 -17.35
CA PRO A 117 -10.26 -2.40 -18.01
C PRO A 117 -9.34 -3.63 -18.00
N TYR A 118 -8.06 -3.43 -17.65
CA TYR A 118 -7.02 -4.47 -17.60
C TYR A 118 -6.52 -4.76 -16.18
N SER A 119 -7.26 -4.31 -15.16
CA SER A 119 -6.87 -4.55 -13.77
C SER A 119 -6.69 -6.04 -13.47
N VAL A 120 -5.61 -6.36 -12.75
CA VAL A 120 -5.33 -7.72 -12.26
C VAL A 120 -6.41 -8.24 -11.29
N LEU A 121 -7.27 -7.36 -10.79
CA LEU A 121 -8.39 -7.72 -9.90
C LEU A 121 -9.40 -8.66 -10.58
N ASP A 122 -9.35 -8.82 -11.90
CA ASP A 122 -10.08 -9.85 -12.62
C ASP A 122 -9.71 -11.26 -12.13
N VAL A 123 -8.42 -11.53 -11.92
CA VAL A 123 -7.90 -12.89 -11.63
C VAL A 123 -7.27 -13.02 -10.25
N ALA A 124 -6.82 -11.95 -9.62
CA ALA A 124 -6.09 -11.95 -8.36
C ALA A 124 -6.56 -10.83 -7.43
N ASP A 125 -6.25 -10.95 -6.14
CA ASP A 125 -6.25 -9.82 -5.22
C ASP A 125 -4.84 -9.22 -5.19
N ILE A 126 -4.71 -7.92 -4.91
CA ILE A 126 -3.41 -7.24 -4.99
C ILE A 126 -3.22 -6.27 -3.83
N VAL A 127 -2.02 -6.28 -3.25
CA VAL A 127 -1.58 -5.31 -2.25
C VAL A 127 -0.40 -4.50 -2.77
N PHE A 128 -0.52 -3.18 -2.69
CA PHE A 128 0.53 -2.20 -2.97
C PHE A 128 1.14 -1.78 -1.65
N VAL A 129 2.42 -2.06 -1.48
CA VAL A 129 3.15 -1.76 -0.24
C VAL A 129 4.17 -0.66 -0.52
N ASN A 130 4.20 0.34 0.34
CA ASN A 130 5.17 1.41 0.24
C ASN A 130 6.32 1.13 1.21
N PRO A 131 7.55 0.96 0.72
CA PRO A 131 8.73 0.78 1.57
C PRO A 131 8.95 1.94 2.55
N VAL A 132 9.76 1.72 3.57
CA VAL A 132 10.09 2.75 4.58
C VAL A 132 10.61 4.02 3.90
N ASN A 133 10.17 5.18 4.40
CA ASN A 133 10.44 6.52 3.86
C ASN A 133 9.82 6.80 2.48
N THR A 134 8.90 5.99 2.00
CA THR A 134 8.11 6.28 0.81
C THR A 134 6.65 6.52 1.17
N ALA A 135 5.96 7.37 0.44
CA ALA A 135 4.58 7.79 0.73
C ALA A 135 4.39 8.12 2.23
N PHE A 136 3.49 7.41 2.91
CA PHE A 136 3.20 7.60 4.33
C PHE A 136 3.93 6.60 5.25
N SER A 137 4.78 5.73 4.70
CA SER A 137 5.57 4.77 5.48
C SER A 137 6.69 5.46 6.24
N ARG A 138 6.81 5.18 7.52
CA ARG A 138 7.80 5.85 8.39
C ARG A 138 8.47 4.85 9.34
N PRO A 139 9.76 5.04 9.65
CA PRO A 139 10.38 4.34 10.76
C PRO A 139 9.75 4.80 12.07
N VAL A 140 9.62 3.88 13.02
CA VAL A 140 9.20 4.20 14.39
C VAL A 140 10.43 4.23 15.26
N VAL A 141 10.75 5.39 15.81
CA VAL A 141 11.90 5.60 16.69
C VAL A 141 11.43 6.01 18.07
N LYS A 142 12.10 5.49 19.10
CA LYS A 142 11.90 5.97 20.48
C LYS A 142 12.41 7.40 20.58
N GLU A 143 11.79 8.15 21.49
CA GLU A 143 12.18 9.52 21.78
C GLU A 143 13.71 9.64 21.98
N ASN A 144 14.33 10.66 21.41
CA ASN A 144 15.78 10.91 21.43
C ASN A 144 16.68 9.85 20.77
N LYS A 145 16.14 8.94 19.98
CA LYS A 145 16.94 7.98 19.18
C LYS A 145 16.91 8.34 17.69
N LYS A 146 18.02 8.03 17.01
CA LYS A 146 18.11 8.14 15.55
C LYS A 146 17.58 6.87 14.89
N VAL A 147 17.09 7.02 13.67
CA VAL A 147 16.71 5.88 12.81
C VAL A 147 17.93 4.99 12.58
N ASP A 148 17.78 3.71 12.85
CA ASP A 148 18.78 2.71 12.44
C ASP A 148 18.70 2.48 10.93
N LYS A 149 19.53 3.23 10.18
CA LYS A 149 19.57 3.15 8.72
C LYS A 149 19.93 1.75 8.21
N LYS A 150 20.79 1.01 8.93
CA LYS A 150 21.22 -0.33 8.53
C LYS A 150 20.10 -1.36 8.62
N TYR A 151 19.08 -1.11 9.41
CA TYR A 151 17.91 -1.99 9.52
C TYR A 151 17.00 -1.93 8.28
N PHE A 152 16.97 -0.79 7.59
CA PHE A 152 16.03 -0.56 6.49
C PHE A 152 16.70 -0.42 5.12
N PHE A 153 17.92 0.13 5.05
CA PHE A 153 18.52 0.53 3.79
C PHE A 153 19.68 -0.38 3.39
N GLY A 154 19.52 -1.01 2.23
CA GLY A 154 20.41 -2.01 1.66
C GLY A 154 19.62 -3.21 1.18
N ILE A 155 20.06 -3.87 0.12
CA ILE A 155 19.30 -4.93 -0.56
C ILE A 155 18.75 -5.98 0.41
N ASN A 156 19.61 -6.54 1.26
CA ASN A 156 19.20 -7.60 2.20
C ASN A 156 18.31 -7.07 3.34
N ALA A 157 18.58 -5.85 3.82
CA ALA A 157 17.81 -5.23 4.88
C ALA A 157 16.40 -4.89 4.39
N ASP A 158 16.28 -4.31 3.20
CA ASP A 158 15.00 -3.98 2.58
C ASP A 158 14.17 -5.22 2.32
N ALA A 159 14.74 -6.24 1.69
CA ALA A 159 14.06 -7.51 1.48
C ALA A 159 13.59 -8.17 2.78
N LYS A 160 14.42 -8.11 3.83
CA LYS A 160 14.10 -8.74 5.11
C LYS A 160 12.89 -8.10 5.78
N TYR A 161 12.90 -6.78 6.03
CA TYR A 161 11.77 -6.16 6.74
C TYR A 161 10.47 -6.18 5.94
N LEU A 162 10.56 -6.13 4.61
CA LEU A 162 9.40 -6.29 3.74
C LEU A 162 8.83 -7.71 3.82
N ALA A 163 9.68 -8.76 3.87
CA ALA A 163 9.24 -10.12 4.07
C ALA A 163 8.56 -10.32 5.44
N ASP A 164 9.13 -9.75 6.50
CA ASP A 164 8.53 -9.77 7.85
C ASP A 164 7.16 -9.08 7.86
N TRP A 165 7.04 -7.94 7.20
CA TRP A 165 5.77 -7.23 7.04
C TRP A 165 4.74 -8.05 6.26
N LEU A 166 5.15 -8.64 5.13
CA LEU A 166 4.28 -9.49 4.29
C LEU A 166 3.78 -10.71 5.07
N THR A 167 4.63 -11.32 5.87
CA THR A 167 4.27 -12.43 6.76
C THR A 167 3.14 -12.05 7.71
N THR A 168 3.26 -10.88 8.34
CA THR A 168 2.21 -10.32 9.20
C THR A 168 0.94 -10.03 8.42
N PHE A 169 1.04 -9.41 7.23
CA PHE A 169 -0.10 -9.09 6.37
C PHE A 169 -0.85 -10.36 5.92
N ILE A 170 -0.14 -11.37 5.45
CA ILE A 170 -0.70 -12.65 5.01
C ILE A 170 -1.42 -13.35 6.16
N THR A 171 -0.86 -13.29 7.38
CA THR A 171 -1.48 -13.82 8.60
C THR A 171 -2.78 -13.09 8.93
N ARG A 172 -2.74 -11.77 9.00
CA ARG A 172 -3.91 -10.92 9.33
C ARG A 172 -5.05 -11.04 8.33
N THR A 173 -4.71 -11.23 7.06
CA THR A 173 -5.69 -11.36 5.97
C THR A 173 -6.11 -12.80 5.71
N ASN A 174 -5.57 -13.79 6.47
CA ASN A 174 -5.82 -15.22 6.32
C ASN A 174 -5.56 -15.74 4.88
N ARG A 175 -4.38 -15.36 4.31
CA ARG A 175 -4.02 -15.67 2.92
C ARG A 175 -2.88 -16.67 2.78
N TRP A 176 -2.54 -17.42 3.83
CA TRP A 176 -1.44 -18.43 3.79
C TRP A 176 -1.63 -19.49 2.70
N GLN A 177 -2.85 -19.94 2.46
CA GLN A 177 -3.14 -20.97 1.47
C GLN A 177 -3.31 -20.44 0.04
N SER A 178 -3.38 -19.11 -0.15
CA SER A 178 -3.46 -18.50 -1.47
C SER A 178 -2.15 -18.64 -2.23
N PRO A 179 -2.15 -18.91 -3.54
CA PRO A 179 -0.97 -18.72 -4.38
C PRO A 179 -0.46 -17.28 -4.26
N LYS A 180 0.85 -17.09 -4.14
CA LYS A 180 1.48 -15.81 -3.92
C LYS A 180 2.39 -15.44 -5.07
N TYR A 181 2.29 -14.21 -5.52
CA TYR A 181 3.10 -13.65 -6.59
C TYR A 181 3.65 -12.29 -6.17
N ILE A 182 4.85 -12.00 -6.61
CA ILE A 182 5.46 -10.68 -6.47
C ILE A 182 5.54 -10.08 -7.86
N ILE A 183 5.14 -8.81 -7.97
CA ILE A 183 5.31 -8.01 -9.17
C ILE A 183 6.06 -6.74 -8.80
N GLY A 184 7.08 -6.42 -9.55
CA GLY A 184 7.91 -5.24 -9.36
C GLY A 184 8.19 -4.56 -10.69
N GLU A 185 8.43 -3.26 -10.60
CA GLU A 185 8.91 -2.43 -11.69
C GLU A 185 10.25 -1.83 -11.25
N SER A 186 11.29 -2.00 -12.10
CA SER A 186 12.67 -1.52 -11.92
C SER A 186 13.39 -2.21 -10.74
#